data_4b4430152a153130410955266c4a2bb6
#
_entry.id   4b4430152a153130410955266c4a2bb6
#
_cell.length_a   1.000
_cell.length_b   1.000
_cell.length_c   1.000
_cell.angle_alpha   90.00
_cell.angle_beta   90.00
_cell.angle_gamma   90.00
#
_symmetry.space_group_name_H-M   'P 1'
#
loop_
_entity.id
_entity.type
_entity.pdbx_description
1 polymer ?
#
loop_
_entity_poly.entity_id
_entity_poly.type
_entity_poly.pdbx_seq_one_letter_code
_entity_poly.pdbx_strand_id
1 'polypeptide(L)'
;MSLATAAEYALVLATLGPRPQAPPELAGLSARERELVTLVARGRTDAQIAAKLFISVRTAGSHLDRIRDKTGARRRTDLTRLALTAGLV
;
A
#
# COMPACT_ATOMS: atom_id res chain seq x y z
N MET A 1 -32.24 6.48 22.06
CA MET A 1 -31.98 6.46 20.65
C MET A 1 -30.50 6.40 20.30
N SER A 2 -29.73 7.23 20.94
CA SER A 2 -28.32 7.30 20.60
C SER A 2 -27.56 6.00 20.84
N LEU A 3 -27.86 5.27 21.92
CA LEU A 3 -27.14 4.03 22.19
C LEU A 3 -27.43 2.98 21.13
N ALA A 4 -28.69 2.84 20.75
CA ALA A 4 -29.04 1.89 19.71
C ALA A 4 -28.42 2.30 18.38
N THR A 5 -28.44 3.58 18.10
CA THR A 5 -27.83 4.08 16.87
C THR A 5 -26.34 3.84 16.88
N ALA A 6 -25.69 4.07 18.01
CA ALA A 6 -24.25 3.84 18.09
C ALA A 6 -23.90 2.37 17.90
N ALA A 7 -24.71 1.48 18.46
CA ALA A 7 -24.48 0.06 18.30
C ALA A 7 -24.67 -0.36 16.86
N GLU A 8 -25.69 0.15 16.22
CA GLU A 8 -25.92 -0.14 14.82
C GLU A 8 -24.79 0.36 13.95
N TYR A 9 -24.32 1.54 14.26
CA TYR A 9 -23.23 2.13 13.53
C TYR A 9 -21.96 1.29 13.66
N ALA A 10 -21.66 0.85 14.86
CA ALA A 10 -20.50 0.01 15.07
C ALA A 10 -20.64 -1.31 14.33
N LEU A 11 -21.83 -1.87 14.31
CA LEU A 11 -22.07 -3.12 13.61
C LEU A 11 -21.91 -2.95 12.11
N VAL A 12 -22.41 -1.86 11.57
CA VAL A 12 -22.27 -1.56 10.15
C VAL A 12 -20.80 -1.39 9.81
N LEU A 13 -20.05 -0.69 10.64
CA LEU A 13 -18.62 -0.53 10.41
C LEU A 13 -17.92 -1.87 10.47
N ALA A 14 -18.30 -2.73 11.39
CA ALA A 14 -17.69 -4.05 11.48
C ALA A 14 -18.02 -4.88 10.26
N THR A 15 -19.21 -4.73 9.73
CA THR A 15 -19.63 -5.45 8.52
C THR A 15 -18.95 -4.92 7.28
N LEU A 16 -18.86 -3.61 7.18
CA LEU A 16 -18.20 -2.97 6.06
C LEU A 16 -16.69 -2.98 6.22
N GLY A 17 -16.26 -3.09 7.48
CA GLY A 17 -14.86 -3.04 7.81
C GLY A 17 -13.99 -4.04 7.10
N PRO A 18 -14.41 -5.32 6.98
CA PRO A 18 -13.55 -6.27 6.29
C PRO A 18 -13.56 -5.98 4.82
N ARG A 19 -12.92 -4.92 4.47
CA ARG A 19 -12.60 -4.69 3.10
C ARG A 19 -11.66 -5.76 2.65
N PRO A 20 -11.50 -5.91 1.33
CA PRO A 20 -10.41 -6.71 0.83
C PRO A 20 -9.18 -6.17 1.50
N GLN A 21 -8.71 -6.88 2.50
CA GLN A 21 -7.55 -6.42 3.21
C GLN A 21 -6.32 -6.65 2.38
N ALA A 22 -5.39 -5.73 2.48
CA ALA A 22 -4.10 -5.92 1.87
C ALA A 22 -3.48 -7.19 2.44
N PRO A 23 -2.73 -7.95 1.64
CA PRO A 23 -1.96 -9.06 2.17
C PRO A 23 -1.13 -8.62 3.37
N PRO A 24 -0.84 -9.52 4.31
CA PRO A 24 -0.04 -9.17 5.48
C PRO A 24 1.25 -8.45 5.13
N GLU A 25 1.83 -8.77 3.99
CA GLU A 25 3.06 -8.13 3.54
C GLU A 25 2.90 -6.64 3.32
N LEU A 26 1.69 -6.20 2.97
CA LEU A 26 1.42 -4.78 2.73
C LEU A 26 0.82 -4.08 3.94
N ALA A 27 0.41 -4.83 4.95
CA ALA A 27 -0.26 -4.24 6.11
C ALA A 27 0.65 -3.29 6.89
N GLY A 28 1.95 -3.53 6.86
CA GLY A 28 2.92 -2.69 7.55
C GLY A 28 3.41 -1.50 6.76
N LEU A 29 2.92 -1.31 5.54
CA LEU A 29 3.37 -0.21 4.71
C LEU A 29 2.60 1.07 5.02
N SER A 30 3.33 2.18 5.00
CA SER A 30 2.70 3.49 5.12
C SER A 30 1.97 3.84 3.82
N ALA A 31 1.15 4.90 3.88
CA ALA A 31 0.46 5.37 2.68
C ALA A 31 1.44 5.72 1.56
N ARG A 32 2.54 6.34 1.91
CA ARG A 32 3.57 6.70 0.93
C ARG A 32 4.21 5.46 0.32
N GLU A 33 4.46 4.46 1.12
CA GLU A 33 5.05 3.22 0.65
C GLU A 33 4.09 2.49 -0.29
N ARG A 34 2.80 2.51 0.01
CA ARG A 34 1.80 1.93 -0.89
C ARG A 34 1.75 2.66 -2.22
N GLU A 35 1.88 3.98 -2.21
CA GLU A 35 1.96 4.74 -3.45
C GLU A 35 3.15 4.31 -4.29
N LEU A 36 4.29 4.11 -3.64
CA LEU A 36 5.48 3.64 -4.35
C LEU A 36 5.26 2.28 -4.98
N VAL A 37 4.67 1.35 -4.24
CA VAL A 37 4.37 0.02 -4.77
C VAL A 37 3.43 0.12 -5.97
N THR A 38 2.42 0.96 -5.87
CA THR A 38 1.48 1.17 -6.96
C THR A 38 2.19 1.69 -8.20
N LEU A 39 3.09 2.65 -8.04
CA LEU A 39 3.82 3.22 -9.16
C LEU A 39 4.78 2.21 -9.78
N VAL A 40 5.42 1.40 -8.96
CA VAL A 40 6.25 0.30 -9.46
C VAL A 40 5.41 -0.66 -10.31
N ALA A 41 4.25 -1.01 -9.81
CA ALA A 41 3.35 -1.92 -10.52
C ALA A 41 2.85 -1.33 -11.84
N ARG A 42 2.80 -0.02 -11.94
CA ARG A 42 2.43 0.66 -13.18
C ARG A 42 3.59 0.83 -14.15
N GLY A 43 4.73 0.25 -13.82
CA GLY A 43 5.89 0.28 -14.71
C GLY A 43 6.71 1.56 -14.62
N ARG A 44 6.54 2.35 -13.58
CA ARG A 44 7.32 3.58 -13.44
C ARG A 44 8.75 3.27 -13.00
N THR A 45 9.68 4.06 -13.53
CA THR A 45 11.07 3.96 -13.09
C THR A 45 11.25 4.72 -11.79
N ASP A 46 12.40 4.50 -11.12
CA ASP A 46 12.71 5.23 -9.89
C ASP A 46 12.69 6.74 -10.12
N ALA A 47 13.22 7.18 -11.26
CA ALA A 47 13.22 8.60 -11.61
C ALA A 47 11.79 9.14 -11.76
N GLN A 48 10.93 8.37 -12.40
CA GLN A 48 9.54 8.78 -12.58
C GLN A 48 8.79 8.79 -11.25
N ILE A 49 9.06 7.82 -10.39
CA ILE A 49 8.46 7.78 -9.06
C ILE A 49 8.91 8.99 -8.25
N ALA A 50 10.20 9.27 -8.27
CA ALA A 50 10.76 10.42 -7.56
C ALA A 50 10.12 11.71 -8.02
N ALA A 51 10.00 11.90 -9.32
CA ALA A 51 9.39 13.10 -9.89
C ALA A 51 7.92 13.23 -9.46
N LYS A 52 7.20 12.13 -9.50
CA LYS A 52 5.77 12.15 -9.14
C LYS A 52 5.55 12.47 -7.68
N LEU A 53 6.42 12.02 -6.82
CA LEU A 53 6.29 12.20 -5.38
C LEU A 53 7.08 13.39 -4.86
N PHE A 54 7.75 14.12 -5.75
CA PHE A 54 8.56 15.28 -5.38
C PHE A 54 9.67 14.94 -4.40
N ILE A 55 10.33 13.82 -4.63
CA ILE A 55 11.47 13.37 -3.82
C ILE A 55 12.65 13.09 -4.75
N SER A 56 13.82 12.91 -4.17
CA SER A 56 14.99 12.53 -4.96
C SER A 56 14.93 11.05 -5.34
N VAL A 57 15.65 10.69 -6.39
CA VAL A 57 15.78 9.28 -6.79
C VAL A 57 16.37 8.46 -5.66
N ARG A 58 17.32 9.03 -4.96
CA ARG A 58 17.95 8.37 -3.81
C ARG A 58 16.93 8.08 -2.72
N THR A 59 16.06 9.03 -2.42
CA THR A 59 15.01 8.84 -1.44
C THR A 59 14.02 7.78 -1.90
N ALA A 60 13.66 7.79 -3.17
CA ALA A 60 12.79 6.77 -3.72
C ALA A 60 13.41 5.39 -3.56
N GLY A 61 14.71 5.26 -3.84
CA GLY A 61 15.43 4.01 -3.64
C GLY A 61 15.40 3.54 -2.19
N SER A 62 15.61 4.46 -1.25
CA SER A 62 15.56 4.14 0.17
C SER A 62 14.18 3.64 0.59
N HIS A 63 13.14 4.28 0.10
CA HIS A 63 11.78 3.81 0.37
C HIS A 63 11.54 2.43 -0.20
N LEU A 64 12.00 2.17 -1.41
CA LEU A 64 11.85 0.86 -2.03
C LEU A 64 12.61 -0.22 -1.25
N ASP A 65 13.78 0.09 -0.75
CA ASP A 65 14.54 -0.84 0.07
C ASP A 65 13.77 -1.20 1.35
N ARG A 66 13.17 -0.21 2.00
CA ARG A 66 12.34 -0.48 3.18
C ARG A 66 11.15 -1.34 2.85
N ILE A 67 10.52 -1.06 1.70
CA ILE A 67 9.38 -1.86 1.26
C ILE A 67 9.78 -3.29 1.04
N ARG A 68 10.94 -3.52 0.41
CA ARG A 68 11.45 -4.87 0.20
C ARG A 68 11.70 -5.58 1.52
N ASP A 69 12.27 -4.88 2.49
CA ASP A 69 12.50 -5.45 3.81
C ASP A 69 11.20 -5.81 4.51
N LYS A 70 10.20 -4.95 4.41
CA LYS A 70 8.90 -5.19 5.06
C LYS A 70 8.11 -6.28 4.39
N THR A 71 8.20 -6.39 3.08
CA THR A 71 7.38 -7.32 2.31
C THR A 71 8.09 -8.62 1.97
N GLY A 72 9.40 -8.65 2.11
CA GLY A 72 10.19 -9.79 1.67
C GLY A 72 10.33 -9.88 0.17
N ALA A 73 9.82 -8.92 -0.57
CA ALA A 73 9.95 -8.89 -2.01
C ALA A 73 11.38 -8.54 -2.38
N ARG A 74 11.96 -9.30 -3.29
CA ARG A 74 13.35 -9.07 -3.71
C ARG A 74 13.45 -8.34 -5.03
N ARG A 75 12.44 -8.45 -5.87
CA ARG A 75 12.44 -7.88 -7.21
C ARG A 75 11.26 -6.95 -7.40
N ARG A 76 11.38 -6.08 -8.40
CA ARG A 76 10.28 -5.19 -8.74
C ARG A 76 9.04 -5.99 -9.16
N THR A 77 9.26 -7.12 -9.85
CA THR A 77 8.14 -7.98 -10.23
C THR A 77 7.40 -8.54 -9.04
N ASP A 78 8.10 -8.80 -7.94
CA ASP A 78 7.46 -9.25 -6.71
C ASP A 78 6.58 -8.15 -6.13
N LEU A 79 7.04 -6.91 -6.17
CA LEU A 79 6.25 -5.77 -5.73
C LEU A 79 5.02 -5.58 -6.61
N THR A 80 5.18 -5.75 -7.91
CA THR A 80 4.06 -5.68 -8.85
C THR A 80 3.03 -6.75 -8.52
N ARG A 81 3.47 -7.95 -8.25
CA ARG A 81 2.57 -9.04 -7.88
C ARG A 81 1.81 -8.72 -6.61
N LEU A 82 2.50 -8.19 -5.61
CA LEU A 82 1.84 -7.79 -4.37
C LEU A 82 0.79 -6.72 -4.61
N ALA A 83 1.10 -5.75 -5.45
CA ALA A 83 0.16 -4.69 -5.78
C ALA A 83 -1.09 -5.22 -6.48
N LEU A 84 -0.90 -6.16 -7.39
CA LEU A 84 -2.03 -6.80 -8.07
C LEU A 84 -2.88 -7.60 -7.09
N THR A 85 -2.24 -8.35 -6.23
CA THR A 85 -2.94 -9.16 -5.23
C THR A 85 -3.70 -8.28 -4.25
N ALA A 86 -3.13 -7.15 -3.89
CA ALA A 86 -3.75 -6.23 -2.95
C ALA A 86 -4.78 -5.29 -3.58
N GLY A 87 -4.91 -5.32 -4.90
CA GLY A 87 -5.84 -4.44 -5.58
C GLY A 87 -5.39 -2.99 -5.67
N LEU A 88 -4.10 -2.73 -5.57
CA LEU A 88 -3.56 -1.38 -5.70
C LEU A 88 -3.52 -0.90 -7.14
N VAL A 89 -3.57 -1.80 -8.08
CA VAL A 89 -3.62 -1.51 -9.50
C VAL A 89 -4.64 -2.37 -10.19
#